data_426c54841bdfcd7f521af7cbb59c0e2b
#
_entry.id   426c54841bdfcd7f521af7cbb59c0e2b
#
_cell.length_a   1.000
_cell.length_b   1.000
_cell.length_c   1.000
_cell.angle_alpha   90.00
_cell.angle_beta   90.00
_cell.angle_gamma   90.00
#
_symmetry.space_group_name_H-M   'P 1'
#
loop_
_entity.id
_entity.type
_entity.pdbx_description
1 polymer ?
#
loop_
_entity_poly.entity_id
_entity_poly.type
_entity_poly.pdbx_seq_one_letter_code
_entity_poly.pdbx_strand_id
1 'polypeptide(L)'
;MLDISSLSPEQQAEMRRVFPEEFAENATPSVTSYSVEEPIINADIIRETPDIEDADFEEVENILEEGILETPTPSLDVAALIEEADLVIANAAIPEEILDIPVIIPEIKAEPVKVQYSRFKGADWFEIVQKQEIILAGLGGIGSYVNFALSRLGPKALYLFDDDIFESHNMSVQFVSKNDINKFKVEVAKNHSYNFSNYNPYIYPQKYIKDECMKTKVMICGFDNMKARKDFYESWKSNIIPENAHEYLFIDGRLLAEEYQIICLTGNDTFYQSEYERNFLFSDEEVIEVDCTMKQTSHMAMMIGAEITKYFINFCNNLSVSNFPRRLPFYVHHNALMNTYEFKY
;
A
#
# COMPACT_ATOMS: atom_id res chain seq x y z
N MET A 1 -5.08 -17.28 27.62
CA MET A 1 -3.89 -17.55 28.44
C MET A 1 -2.91 -18.33 27.56
N LEU A 2 -1.78 -17.73 27.23
CA LEU A 2 -0.75 -18.41 26.42
C LEU A 2 -0.11 -19.53 27.24
N ASP A 3 -0.16 -20.76 26.73
CA ASP A 3 0.55 -21.87 27.38
C ASP A 3 2.05 -21.77 27.03
N ILE A 4 2.86 -21.40 28.00
CA ILE A 4 4.31 -21.27 27.89
C ILE A 4 5.06 -22.41 28.58
N SER A 5 4.37 -23.48 28.97
CA SER A 5 4.96 -24.61 29.73
C SER A 5 6.04 -25.38 28.96
N SER A 6 6.02 -25.29 27.63
CA SER A 6 7.02 -25.92 26.76
C SER A 6 8.30 -25.09 26.52
N LEU A 7 8.34 -23.82 27.00
CA LEU A 7 9.47 -22.92 26.83
C LEU A 7 10.50 -23.10 27.97
N SER A 8 11.77 -22.75 27.68
CA SER A 8 12.81 -22.72 28.72
C SER A 8 12.53 -21.66 29.78
N PRO A 9 13.08 -21.77 31.00
CA PRO A 9 12.86 -20.79 32.07
C PRO A 9 13.23 -19.36 31.68
N GLU A 10 14.26 -19.16 30.87
CA GLU A 10 14.67 -17.84 30.36
C GLU A 10 13.67 -17.27 29.35
N GLN A 11 13.15 -18.11 28.45
CA GLN A 11 12.12 -17.73 27.50
C GLN A 11 10.79 -17.40 28.18
N GLN A 12 10.41 -18.16 29.23
CA GLN A 12 9.22 -17.87 30.03
C GLN A 12 9.34 -16.52 30.76
N ALA A 13 10.53 -16.21 31.30
CA ALA A 13 10.80 -14.94 31.96
C ALA A 13 10.70 -13.76 30.98
N GLU A 14 11.25 -13.90 29.80
CA GLU A 14 11.17 -12.86 28.76
C GLU A 14 9.74 -12.66 28.26
N MET A 15 8.96 -13.71 28.06
CA MET A 15 7.55 -13.60 27.68
C MET A 15 6.72 -12.86 28.75
N ARG A 16 6.95 -13.14 30.04
CA ARG A 16 6.28 -12.42 31.14
C ARG A 16 6.69 -10.95 31.23
N ARG A 17 7.94 -10.63 30.86
CA ARG A 17 8.44 -9.25 30.81
C ARG A 17 7.84 -8.44 29.66
N VAL A 18 7.67 -9.08 28.50
CA VAL A 18 7.16 -8.42 27.27
C VAL A 18 5.62 -8.32 27.28
N PHE A 19 4.94 -9.28 27.90
CA PHE A 19 3.48 -9.36 27.95
C PHE A 19 2.95 -9.53 29.39
N PRO A 20 3.20 -8.57 30.28
CA PRO A 20 2.85 -8.70 31.70
C PRO A 20 1.34 -8.87 31.93
N GLU A 21 0.50 -8.31 31.10
CA GLU A 21 -0.97 -8.36 31.26
C GLU A 21 -1.57 -9.75 30.97
N GLU A 22 -0.93 -10.55 30.12
CA GLU A 22 -1.41 -11.91 29.79
C GLU A 22 -1.10 -12.95 30.87
N PHE A 23 -0.26 -12.61 31.86
CA PHE A 23 0.18 -13.48 32.95
C PHE A 23 -0.19 -12.98 34.34
N ALA A 24 -0.93 -11.86 34.44
CA ALA A 24 -1.45 -11.37 35.71
C ALA A 24 -2.57 -12.29 36.20
N GLU A 25 -2.28 -13.12 37.22
CA GLU A 25 -3.30 -13.86 37.98
C GLU A 25 -4.17 -12.85 38.76
N ASN A 26 -5.48 -12.81 38.43
CA ASN A 26 -6.51 -12.09 39.19
C ASN A 26 -6.40 -10.55 39.23
N ALA A 27 -6.51 -9.88 38.08
CA ALA A 27 -6.90 -8.48 38.05
C ALA A 27 -8.36 -8.39 37.57
N THR A 28 -9.29 -8.08 38.46
CA THR A 28 -10.57 -7.47 38.08
C THR A 28 -10.30 -6.25 37.21
N PRO A 29 -11.06 -6.01 36.14
CA PRO A 29 -10.84 -4.85 35.28
C PRO A 29 -11.09 -3.57 36.08
N SER A 30 -10.03 -2.96 36.58
CA SER A 30 -10.09 -1.58 37.04
C SER A 30 -10.10 -0.70 35.83
N VAL A 31 -11.23 -0.07 35.57
CA VAL A 31 -11.34 1.02 34.59
C VAL A 31 -10.47 2.16 35.10
N THR A 32 -9.24 2.22 34.69
CA THR A 32 -8.38 3.39 34.87
C THR A 32 -8.84 4.41 33.85
N SER A 33 -9.69 5.35 34.31
CA SER A 33 -9.94 6.57 33.58
C SER A 33 -8.63 7.36 33.50
N TYR A 34 -7.99 7.37 32.33
CA TYR A 34 -6.99 8.38 32.04
C TYR A 34 -7.74 9.70 31.90
N SER A 35 -7.60 10.59 32.88
CA SER A 35 -7.93 11.99 32.72
C SER A 35 -6.92 12.56 31.71
N VAL A 36 -7.34 12.72 30.49
CA VAL A 36 -6.63 13.57 29.51
C VAL A 36 -6.78 14.99 30.05
N GLU A 37 -5.70 15.56 30.57
CA GLU A 37 -5.63 17.01 30.79
C GLU A 37 -5.78 17.64 29.40
N GLU A 38 -6.91 18.32 29.20
CA GLU A 38 -7.12 19.10 28.00
C GLU A 38 -6.02 20.16 27.91
N PRO A 39 -5.36 20.32 26.74
CA PRO A 39 -4.44 21.44 26.56
C PRO A 39 -5.25 22.73 26.75
N ILE A 40 -4.80 23.60 27.65
CA ILE A 40 -5.33 24.93 27.86
C ILE A 40 -5.15 25.70 26.57
N ILE A 41 -6.17 25.70 25.71
CA ILE A 41 -6.24 26.60 24.55
C ILE A 41 -6.55 27.97 25.12
N ASN A 42 -5.55 28.85 25.06
CA ASN A 42 -5.70 30.25 25.49
C ASN A 42 -6.76 30.92 24.63
N ALA A 43 -7.89 31.27 25.22
CA ALA A 43 -9.10 31.77 24.56
C ALA A 43 -8.94 33.19 23.94
N ASP A 44 -7.74 33.76 23.95
CA ASP A 44 -7.50 35.16 23.52
C ASP A 44 -7.10 35.34 22.04
N ILE A 45 -7.17 34.28 21.22
CA ILE A 45 -6.80 34.35 19.77
C ILE A 45 -8.02 34.22 18.84
N ILE A 46 -9.24 34.27 19.36
CA ILE A 46 -10.41 34.38 18.49
C ILE A 46 -10.78 35.88 18.41
N ARG A 47 -10.10 36.61 17.53
CA ARG A 47 -10.53 37.93 17.09
C ARG A 47 -11.16 37.82 15.72
N GLU A 48 -12.50 38.08 15.75
CA GLU A 48 -13.29 38.69 14.70
C GLU A 48 -13.13 38.13 13.28
N THR A 49 -13.84 37.03 12.99
CA THR A 49 -14.39 36.82 11.66
C THR A 49 -15.70 37.62 11.61
N PRO A 50 -15.92 38.46 10.58
CA PRO A 50 -17.23 39.12 10.43
C PRO A 50 -18.30 38.06 10.15
N ASP A 51 -19.43 38.18 10.80
CA ASP A 51 -20.64 37.40 10.55
C ASP A 51 -21.01 37.55 9.07
N ILE A 52 -20.89 36.44 8.33
CA ILE A 52 -21.54 36.30 7.03
C ILE A 52 -22.92 35.76 7.34
N GLU A 53 -23.86 36.67 7.50
CA GLU A 53 -25.28 36.37 7.48
C GLU A 53 -25.64 35.73 6.14
N ASP A 54 -26.55 34.77 6.19
CA ASP A 54 -27.11 33.99 5.10
C ASP A 54 -27.34 34.83 3.82
N ALA A 55 -26.45 34.69 2.84
CA ALA A 55 -26.67 35.16 1.48
C ALA A 55 -27.35 34.03 0.71
N ASP A 56 -28.57 34.28 0.27
CA ASP A 56 -29.39 33.38 -0.52
C ASP A 56 -28.65 32.86 -1.75
N PHE A 57 -28.49 31.57 -1.82
CA PHE A 57 -27.85 30.86 -2.94
C PHE A 57 -28.60 30.94 -4.27
N GLU A 58 -29.81 31.53 -4.30
CA GLU A 58 -30.62 31.67 -5.52
C GLU A 58 -30.22 32.85 -6.42
N GLU A 59 -29.40 33.81 -5.95
CA GLU A 59 -28.98 34.96 -6.79
C GLU A 59 -27.73 34.66 -7.66
N VAL A 60 -27.02 33.57 -7.45
CA VAL A 60 -25.77 33.30 -8.18
C VAL A 60 -26.01 32.59 -9.53
N GLU A 61 -27.13 31.89 -9.70
CA GLU A 61 -27.45 31.23 -11.00
C GLU A 61 -27.94 32.22 -12.06
N ASN A 62 -28.50 33.39 -11.67
CA ASN A 62 -29.01 34.39 -12.64
C ASN A 62 -27.94 35.35 -13.19
N ILE A 63 -26.71 35.33 -12.66
CA ILE A 63 -25.61 36.20 -13.13
C ILE A 63 -24.82 35.55 -14.25
N LEU A 64 -24.96 34.23 -14.45
CA LEU A 64 -24.22 33.49 -15.46
C LEU A 64 -24.89 33.45 -16.83
N GLU A 65 -26.16 33.87 -16.97
CA GLU A 65 -26.88 33.85 -18.26
C GLU A 65 -26.94 35.17 -19.00
N GLU A 66 -26.64 36.32 -18.37
CA GLU A 66 -26.62 37.61 -19.06
C GLU A 66 -25.24 38.28 -18.94
N GLY A 67 -24.44 38.14 -19.98
CA GLY A 67 -23.30 39.02 -20.18
C GLY A 67 -22.00 38.35 -20.59
N ILE A 68 -21.95 37.81 -21.79
CA ILE A 68 -20.70 37.69 -22.53
C ILE A 68 -20.28 39.11 -22.92
N LEU A 69 -19.66 39.84 -22.01
CA LEU A 69 -18.86 41.02 -22.36
C LEU A 69 -17.53 40.44 -22.88
N GLU A 70 -17.36 40.50 -24.19
CA GLU A 70 -16.05 40.29 -24.83
C GLU A 70 -15.08 41.34 -24.26
N THR A 71 -14.37 41.01 -23.22
CA THR A 71 -13.12 41.69 -22.90
C THR A 71 -12.12 41.31 -23.98
N PRO A 72 -11.50 42.26 -24.67
CA PRO A 72 -10.41 41.92 -25.61
C PRO A 72 -9.30 41.30 -24.75
N THR A 73 -9.10 40.00 -24.88
CA THR A 73 -7.89 39.33 -24.44
C THR A 73 -6.71 40.01 -25.12
N PRO A 74 -5.78 40.63 -24.38
CA PRO A 74 -4.54 41.08 -25.04
C PRO A 74 -3.91 39.84 -25.63
N SER A 75 -3.73 39.82 -26.92
CA SER A 75 -2.95 38.78 -27.58
C SER A 75 -1.55 38.86 -27.00
N LEU A 76 -1.24 37.98 -26.06
CA LEU A 76 0.13 37.81 -25.60
C LEU A 76 0.91 37.29 -26.81
N ASP A 77 1.74 38.14 -27.35
CA ASP A 77 2.65 37.73 -28.42
C ASP A 77 3.73 36.85 -27.80
N VAL A 78 3.44 35.54 -27.82
CA VAL A 78 4.35 34.51 -27.28
C VAL A 78 5.70 34.53 -27.96
N ALA A 79 5.72 34.94 -29.26
CA ALA A 79 6.96 35.05 -30.04
C ALA A 79 7.83 36.21 -29.50
N ALA A 80 7.24 37.35 -29.15
CA ALA A 80 7.96 38.46 -28.51
C ALA A 80 8.50 38.12 -27.13
N LEU A 81 7.77 37.32 -26.34
CA LEU A 81 8.25 36.87 -25.04
C LEU A 81 9.39 35.84 -25.15
N ILE A 82 9.40 35.01 -26.19
CA ILE A 82 10.50 34.08 -26.47
C ILE A 82 11.74 34.85 -26.91
N GLU A 83 11.62 35.83 -27.81
CA GLU A 83 12.73 36.68 -28.22
C GLU A 83 13.33 37.50 -27.04
N GLU A 84 12.48 37.99 -26.14
CA GLU A 84 12.92 38.71 -24.93
C GLU A 84 13.61 37.76 -23.91
N ALA A 85 13.15 36.53 -23.78
CA ALA A 85 13.78 35.51 -22.95
C ALA A 85 15.13 35.06 -23.53
N ASP A 86 15.23 34.88 -24.83
CA ASP A 86 16.48 34.53 -25.53
C ASP A 86 17.51 35.65 -25.43
N LEU A 87 17.05 36.90 -25.48
CA LEU A 87 17.94 38.08 -25.32
C LEU A 87 18.45 38.21 -23.86
N VAL A 88 17.62 37.87 -22.87
CA VAL A 88 18.04 37.84 -21.45
C VAL A 88 19.04 36.71 -21.21
N ILE A 89 18.85 35.54 -21.82
CA ILE A 89 19.77 34.42 -21.70
C ILE A 89 21.10 34.72 -22.41
N ALA A 90 21.05 35.38 -23.58
CA ALA A 90 22.25 35.77 -24.35
C ALA A 90 23.06 36.90 -23.66
N ASN A 91 22.41 37.76 -22.86
CA ASN A 91 23.05 38.83 -22.11
C ASN A 91 23.41 38.45 -20.69
N ALA A 92 22.97 37.32 -20.18
CA ALA A 92 23.45 36.74 -18.94
C ALA A 92 24.85 36.12 -19.22
N ALA A 93 25.87 36.95 -19.23
CA ALA A 93 27.25 36.49 -19.25
C ALA A 93 27.45 35.65 -17.99
N ILE A 94 27.40 34.34 -18.12
CA ILE A 94 27.81 33.41 -17.07
C ILE A 94 29.31 33.67 -16.89
N PRO A 95 29.79 34.10 -15.73
CA PRO A 95 31.21 34.29 -15.53
C PRO A 95 31.94 33.00 -15.88
N GLU A 96 32.97 33.07 -16.72
CA GLU A 96 33.78 31.90 -17.13
C GLU A 96 34.37 31.14 -15.92
N GLU A 97 34.48 31.75 -14.77
CA GLU A 97 34.89 31.11 -13.50
C GLU A 97 33.95 30.03 -12.98
N ILE A 98 32.68 29.94 -13.46
CA ILE A 98 31.76 28.90 -13.03
C ILE A 98 31.93 27.59 -13.84
N LEU A 99 32.60 27.65 -15.00
CA LEU A 99 32.82 26.49 -15.88
C LEU A 99 33.95 25.56 -15.39
N ASP A 100 34.77 25.98 -14.42
CA ASP A 100 35.92 25.20 -13.90
C ASP A 100 35.65 24.55 -12.53
N ILE A 101 34.42 24.52 -12.05
CA ILE A 101 34.11 23.69 -10.88
C ILE A 101 34.11 22.25 -11.38
N PRO A 102 35.07 21.39 -10.99
CA PRO A 102 35.04 19.99 -11.35
C PRO A 102 33.78 19.40 -10.74
N VAL A 103 32.81 19.05 -11.58
CA VAL A 103 31.67 18.25 -11.16
C VAL A 103 32.22 16.88 -10.78
N ILE A 104 32.56 16.74 -9.49
CA ILE A 104 32.92 15.45 -8.92
C ILE A 104 31.62 14.64 -8.92
N ILE A 105 31.35 13.95 -10.01
CA ILE A 105 30.37 12.89 -10.02
C ILE A 105 31.02 11.77 -9.20
N PRO A 106 30.56 11.48 -7.99
CA PRO A 106 31.13 10.37 -7.25
C PRO A 106 30.94 9.13 -8.11
N GLU A 107 32.05 8.40 -8.36
CA GLU A 107 31.98 7.10 -9.02
C GLU A 107 31.09 6.21 -8.17
N ILE A 108 29.82 6.05 -8.57
CA ILE A 108 28.86 5.18 -7.90
C ILE A 108 29.35 3.76 -8.17
N LYS A 109 30.24 3.26 -7.32
CA LYS A 109 30.58 1.84 -7.30
C LYS A 109 29.31 1.11 -6.96
N ALA A 110 28.81 0.31 -7.89
CA ALA A 110 27.68 -0.59 -7.63
C ALA A 110 28.07 -1.47 -6.42
N GLU A 111 27.45 -1.19 -5.28
CA GLU A 111 27.66 -1.99 -4.08
C GLU A 111 27.18 -3.43 -4.34
N PRO A 112 27.91 -4.45 -3.87
CA PRO A 112 27.47 -5.82 -4.05
C PRO A 112 26.09 -6.02 -3.40
N VAL A 113 25.18 -6.71 -4.10
CA VAL A 113 23.77 -6.95 -3.72
C VAL A 113 23.61 -7.40 -2.25
N LYS A 114 24.61 -8.05 -1.66
CA LYS A 114 24.62 -8.47 -0.24
C LYS A 114 24.57 -7.30 0.76
N VAL A 115 25.00 -6.10 0.39
CA VAL A 115 24.99 -4.92 1.27
C VAL A 115 23.58 -4.32 1.36
N GLN A 116 22.80 -4.40 0.30
CA GLN A 116 21.42 -3.89 0.23
C GLN A 116 20.55 -4.44 1.37
N TYR A 117 20.71 -5.71 1.73
CA TYR A 117 19.91 -6.39 2.76
C TYR A 117 20.58 -6.45 4.13
N SER A 118 21.66 -5.70 4.35
CA SER A 118 22.42 -5.73 5.62
C SER A 118 21.56 -5.38 6.84
N ARG A 119 20.51 -4.58 6.67
CA ARG A 119 19.56 -4.20 7.73
C ARG A 119 18.66 -5.34 8.18
N PHE A 120 18.54 -6.40 7.39
CA PHE A 120 17.76 -7.60 7.72
C PHE A 120 18.61 -8.73 8.30
N LYS A 121 19.91 -8.49 8.50
CA LYS A 121 20.83 -9.48 9.07
C LYS A 121 20.39 -9.86 10.48
N GLY A 122 20.13 -11.15 10.68
CA GLY A 122 19.64 -11.70 11.95
C GLY A 122 18.12 -11.75 12.08
N ALA A 123 17.36 -11.36 11.05
CA ALA A 123 15.92 -11.58 11.00
C ALA A 123 15.61 -12.99 10.47
N ASP A 124 15.05 -13.88 11.30
CA ASP A 124 14.77 -15.27 10.96
C ASP A 124 13.89 -15.45 9.71
N TRP A 125 12.98 -14.51 9.50
CA TRP A 125 12.07 -14.50 8.36
C TRP A 125 12.75 -14.18 7.01
N PHE A 126 13.92 -13.53 7.02
CA PHE A 126 14.50 -12.98 5.80
C PHE A 126 14.93 -14.06 4.80
N GLU A 127 15.59 -15.11 5.27
CA GLU A 127 15.99 -16.25 4.42
C GLU A 127 14.77 -16.97 3.82
N ILE A 128 13.66 -16.99 4.54
CA ILE A 128 12.41 -17.57 4.06
C ILE A 128 11.79 -16.69 2.96
N VAL A 129 11.78 -15.36 3.15
CA VAL A 129 11.33 -14.41 2.12
C VAL A 129 12.10 -14.60 0.82
N GLN A 130 13.43 -14.74 0.89
CA GLN A 130 14.28 -14.93 -0.28
C GLN A 130 14.05 -16.27 -1.02
N LYS A 131 13.30 -17.21 -0.43
CA LYS A 131 12.90 -18.47 -1.06
C LYS A 131 11.50 -18.42 -1.68
N GLN A 132 10.71 -17.37 -1.39
CA GLN A 132 9.33 -17.26 -1.83
C GLN A 132 9.22 -16.85 -3.30
N GLU A 133 8.33 -17.51 -4.00
CA GLU A 133 7.81 -17.11 -5.31
C GLU A 133 6.39 -16.56 -5.09
N ILE A 134 6.16 -15.33 -5.53
CA ILE A 134 4.95 -14.58 -5.22
C ILE A 134 4.27 -14.14 -6.51
N ILE A 135 2.97 -14.37 -6.64
CA ILE A 135 2.15 -13.68 -7.65
C ILE A 135 1.43 -12.52 -6.97
N LEU A 136 1.61 -11.34 -7.53
CA LEU A 136 0.82 -10.14 -7.21
C LEU A 136 -0.01 -9.77 -8.43
N ALA A 137 -1.31 -9.81 -8.30
CA ALA A 137 -2.25 -9.52 -9.39
C ALA A 137 -3.15 -8.33 -9.03
N GLY A 138 -3.23 -7.37 -9.97
CA GLY A 138 -3.80 -6.05 -9.75
C GLY A 138 -2.78 -5.06 -9.19
N LEU A 139 -2.32 -4.10 -10.02
CA LEU A 139 -1.30 -3.10 -9.66
C LEU A 139 -1.88 -1.69 -9.54
N GLY A 140 -3.13 -1.59 -9.11
CA GLY A 140 -3.80 -0.34 -8.78
C GLY A 140 -3.29 0.28 -7.47
N GLY A 141 -4.19 0.89 -6.70
CA GLY A 141 -3.86 1.54 -5.43
C GLY A 141 -3.09 0.62 -4.49
N ILE A 142 -3.61 -0.57 -4.22
CA ILE A 142 -2.99 -1.54 -3.31
C ILE A 142 -1.71 -2.13 -3.91
N GLY A 143 -1.82 -2.72 -5.11
CA GLY A 143 -0.73 -3.52 -5.68
C GLY A 143 0.52 -2.72 -6.02
N SER A 144 0.40 -1.44 -6.36
CA SER A 144 1.55 -0.58 -6.63
C SER A 144 2.45 -0.40 -5.39
N TYR A 145 1.86 -0.21 -4.21
CA TYR A 145 2.61 -0.11 -2.95
C TYR A 145 3.08 -1.47 -2.43
N VAL A 146 2.30 -2.54 -2.62
CA VAL A 146 2.72 -3.91 -2.28
C VAL A 146 3.95 -4.30 -3.12
N ASN A 147 3.94 -4.05 -4.44
CA ASN A 147 5.10 -4.28 -5.30
C ASN A 147 6.34 -3.53 -4.79
N PHE A 148 6.18 -2.23 -4.48
CA PHE A 148 7.28 -1.42 -3.97
C PHE A 148 7.87 -2.00 -2.68
N ALA A 149 7.03 -2.41 -1.73
CA ALA A 149 7.48 -2.96 -0.45
C ALA A 149 8.12 -4.35 -0.60
N LEU A 150 7.49 -5.27 -1.36
CA LEU A 150 8.01 -6.62 -1.59
C LEU A 150 9.34 -6.61 -2.35
N SER A 151 9.51 -5.74 -3.34
CA SER A 151 10.76 -5.61 -4.08
C SER A 151 11.95 -5.25 -3.18
N ARG A 152 11.71 -4.50 -2.09
CA ARG A 152 12.73 -4.16 -1.09
C ARG A 152 13.14 -5.34 -0.21
N LEU A 153 12.34 -6.38 -0.16
CA LEU A 153 12.64 -7.61 0.57
C LEU A 153 13.40 -8.62 -0.28
N GLY A 154 13.36 -8.50 -1.60
CA GLY A 154 14.07 -9.37 -2.55
C GLY A 154 13.61 -10.82 -2.52
N PRO A 155 12.31 -11.14 -2.73
CA PRO A 155 11.86 -12.52 -2.84
C PRO A 155 12.55 -13.23 -4.02
N LYS A 156 12.55 -14.56 -4.02
CA LYS A 156 13.14 -15.36 -5.11
C LYS A 156 12.59 -14.98 -6.47
N ALA A 157 11.28 -14.79 -6.55
CA ALA A 157 10.59 -14.30 -7.74
C ALA A 157 9.32 -13.55 -7.35
N LEU A 158 9.03 -12.47 -8.09
CA LEU A 158 7.78 -11.72 -8.02
C LEU A 158 7.20 -11.64 -9.42
N TYR A 159 6.00 -12.16 -9.62
CA TYR A 159 5.27 -12.20 -10.86
C TYR A 159 4.12 -11.22 -10.80
N LEU A 160 4.13 -10.21 -11.67
CA LEU A 160 3.18 -9.09 -11.68
C LEU A 160 2.19 -9.25 -12.83
N PHE A 161 0.90 -9.25 -12.53
CA PHE A 161 -0.19 -9.33 -13.51
C PHE A 161 -1.07 -8.09 -13.43
N ASP A 162 -1.20 -7.38 -14.53
CA ASP A 162 -2.13 -6.27 -14.73
C ASP A 162 -2.15 -5.91 -16.21
N ASP A 163 -3.32 -5.71 -16.81
CA ASP A 163 -3.49 -5.36 -18.23
C ASP A 163 -3.71 -3.87 -18.47
N ASP A 164 -3.83 -3.08 -17.41
CA ASP A 164 -4.11 -1.65 -17.50
C ASP A 164 -2.87 -0.81 -17.79
N ILE A 165 -3.13 0.39 -18.27
CA ILE A 165 -2.17 1.49 -18.35
C ILE A 165 -2.43 2.52 -17.24
N PHE A 166 -1.41 3.30 -16.89
CA PHE A 166 -1.58 4.43 -15.98
C PHE A 166 -2.24 5.62 -16.67
N GLU A 167 -3.25 6.18 -16.01
CA GLU A 167 -3.94 7.40 -16.42
C GLU A 167 -3.69 8.53 -15.40
N SER A 168 -3.92 9.78 -15.82
CA SER A 168 -3.60 10.95 -14.96
C SER A 168 -4.32 10.94 -13.62
N HIS A 169 -5.56 10.44 -13.54
CA HIS A 169 -6.30 10.32 -12.29
C HIS A 169 -5.71 9.33 -11.30
N ASN A 170 -4.90 8.36 -11.76
CA ASN A 170 -4.23 7.40 -10.90
C ASN A 170 -3.14 8.04 -10.01
N MET A 171 -2.62 9.22 -10.40
CA MET A 171 -1.54 9.90 -9.67
C MET A 171 -1.93 10.31 -8.25
N SER A 172 -3.21 10.49 -7.98
CA SER A 172 -3.69 10.87 -6.64
C SER A 172 -3.65 9.72 -5.63
N VAL A 173 -3.57 8.46 -6.10
CA VAL A 173 -3.70 7.28 -5.24
C VAL A 173 -2.57 6.28 -5.41
N GLN A 174 -2.19 5.96 -6.65
CA GLN A 174 -1.28 4.88 -6.98
C GLN A 174 0.18 5.34 -6.95
N PHE A 175 1.10 4.41 -6.75
CA PHE A 175 2.53 4.73 -6.75
C PHE A 175 3.04 4.89 -8.19
N VAL A 176 2.85 6.08 -8.73
CA VAL A 176 3.11 6.45 -10.13
C VAL A 176 3.58 7.89 -10.24
N SER A 177 4.42 8.20 -11.22
CA SER A 177 4.87 9.55 -11.55
C SER A 177 4.19 10.08 -12.83
N LYS A 178 4.24 11.40 -13.05
CA LYS A 178 3.74 12.02 -14.28
C LYS A 178 4.37 11.46 -15.56
N ASN A 179 5.62 10.96 -15.46
CA ASN A 179 6.37 10.41 -16.58
C ASN A 179 5.95 8.96 -16.92
N ASP A 180 5.09 8.35 -16.13
CA ASP A 180 4.63 6.98 -16.28
C ASP A 180 3.23 6.87 -16.85
N ILE A 181 2.57 8.00 -17.07
CA ILE A 181 1.26 8.06 -17.71
C ILE A 181 1.32 7.47 -19.12
N ASN A 182 0.30 6.72 -19.51
CA ASN A 182 0.17 5.94 -20.75
C ASN A 182 1.13 4.74 -20.87
N LYS A 183 1.79 4.32 -19.79
CA LYS A 183 2.57 3.07 -19.76
C LYS A 183 1.79 1.97 -19.04
N PHE A 184 2.06 0.71 -19.40
CA PHE A 184 1.50 -0.43 -18.67
C PHE A 184 1.90 -0.39 -17.20
N LYS A 185 0.94 -0.66 -16.31
CA LYS A 185 1.17 -0.68 -14.86
C LYS A 185 2.29 -1.64 -14.47
N VAL A 186 2.35 -2.81 -15.09
CA VAL A 186 3.40 -3.81 -14.85
C VAL A 186 4.80 -3.31 -15.26
N GLU A 187 4.94 -2.55 -16.33
CA GLU A 187 6.21 -1.97 -16.78
C GLU A 187 6.72 -0.92 -15.80
N VAL A 188 5.83 -0.04 -15.36
CA VAL A 188 6.15 0.99 -14.36
C VAL A 188 6.54 0.33 -13.03
N ALA A 189 5.77 -0.67 -12.58
CA ALA A 189 6.06 -1.43 -11.37
C ALA A 189 7.45 -2.10 -11.44
N LYS A 190 7.83 -2.67 -12.60
CA LYS A 190 9.17 -3.22 -12.82
C LYS A 190 10.25 -2.16 -12.74
N ASN A 191 10.05 -1.00 -13.39
CA ASN A 191 11.00 0.11 -13.36
C ASN A 191 11.19 0.64 -11.93
N HIS A 192 10.11 0.76 -11.16
CA HIS A 192 10.18 1.15 -9.76
C HIS A 192 10.94 0.11 -8.93
N SER A 193 10.66 -1.18 -9.12
CA SER A 193 11.39 -2.26 -8.44
C SER A 193 12.89 -2.19 -8.72
N TYR A 194 13.27 -1.95 -9.96
CA TYR A 194 14.68 -1.81 -10.34
C TYR A 194 15.30 -0.55 -9.73
N ASN A 195 14.67 0.61 -9.91
CA ASN A 195 15.24 1.90 -9.49
C ASN A 195 15.36 2.04 -7.98
N PHE A 196 14.39 1.51 -7.22
CA PHE A 196 14.36 1.66 -5.76
C PHE A 196 14.95 0.47 -4.99
N SER A 197 15.09 -0.69 -5.65
CA SER A 197 15.45 -1.93 -4.95
C SER A 197 16.45 -2.81 -5.72
N ASN A 198 16.92 -2.39 -6.89
CA ASN A 198 17.74 -3.21 -7.77
C ASN A 198 17.16 -4.63 -7.97
N TYR A 199 15.83 -4.72 -8.05
CA TYR A 199 15.08 -5.96 -8.16
C TYR A 199 14.32 -6.00 -9.48
N ASN A 200 14.32 -7.16 -10.17
CA ASN A 200 13.67 -7.34 -11.47
C ASN A 200 12.52 -8.35 -11.37
N PRO A 201 11.27 -7.93 -11.18
CA PRO A 201 10.12 -8.82 -11.24
C PRO A 201 9.84 -9.30 -12.67
N TYR A 202 9.17 -10.43 -12.80
CA TYR A 202 8.59 -10.91 -14.05
C TYR A 202 7.25 -10.20 -14.26
N ILE A 203 7.01 -9.69 -15.46
CA ILE A 203 5.82 -8.89 -15.76
C ILE A 203 4.97 -9.55 -16.83
N TYR A 204 3.66 -9.47 -16.65
CA TYR A 204 2.64 -9.98 -17.52
C TYR A 204 1.60 -8.86 -17.76
N PRO A 205 1.69 -8.11 -18.88
CA PRO A 205 0.73 -7.06 -19.24
C PRO A 205 -0.57 -7.68 -19.77
N GLN A 206 -1.23 -8.46 -18.91
CA GLN A 206 -2.46 -9.20 -19.20
C GLN A 206 -3.22 -9.51 -17.93
N LYS A 207 -4.52 -9.79 -18.07
CA LYS A 207 -5.34 -10.31 -16.95
C LYS A 207 -4.81 -11.64 -16.46
N TYR A 208 -4.93 -11.86 -15.16
CA TYR A 208 -4.74 -13.20 -14.62
C TYR A 208 -5.94 -14.05 -15.01
N ILE A 209 -5.70 -15.15 -15.74
CA ILE A 209 -6.73 -16.08 -16.19
C ILE A 209 -6.56 -17.40 -15.45
N LYS A 210 -7.61 -17.80 -14.73
CA LYS A 210 -7.66 -19.10 -14.05
C LYS A 210 -7.39 -20.23 -15.06
N ASP A 211 -6.64 -21.23 -14.64
CA ASP A 211 -6.23 -22.43 -15.40
C ASP A 211 -5.28 -22.19 -16.59
N GLU A 212 -5.06 -20.97 -17.02
CA GLU A 212 -4.08 -20.61 -18.07
C GLU A 212 -2.78 -20.04 -17.47
N CYS A 213 -2.89 -19.30 -16.37
CA CYS A 213 -1.75 -18.68 -15.74
C CYS A 213 -1.07 -19.60 -14.71
N MET A 214 0.21 -19.33 -14.48
CA MET A 214 0.99 -20.01 -13.46
C MET A 214 0.40 -19.80 -12.06
N LYS A 215 0.73 -20.70 -11.14
CA LYS A 215 0.31 -20.66 -9.74
C LYS A 215 1.53 -20.74 -8.84
N THR A 216 1.51 -20.01 -7.72
CA THR A 216 2.57 -20.09 -6.69
C THR A 216 1.94 -20.38 -5.32
N LYS A 217 2.78 -20.69 -4.33
CA LYS A 217 2.31 -20.91 -2.96
C LYS A 217 1.79 -19.62 -2.31
N VAL A 218 2.39 -18.48 -2.67
CA VAL A 218 2.02 -17.16 -2.17
C VAL A 218 1.36 -16.37 -3.30
N MET A 219 0.09 -16.02 -3.11
CA MET A 219 -0.67 -15.23 -4.08
C MET A 219 -1.34 -14.04 -3.38
N ILE A 220 -1.12 -12.85 -3.89
CA ILE A 220 -1.60 -11.57 -3.31
C ILE A 220 -2.52 -10.90 -4.32
N CYS A 221 -3.74 -10.59 -3.87
CA CYS A 221 -4.83 -10.06 -4.65
C CYS A 221 -5.01 -8.56 -4.41
N GLY A 222 -4.92 -7.76 -5.46
CA GLY A 222 -5.19 -6.31 -5.46
C GLY A 222 -6.26 -5.88 -6.49
N PHE A 223 -7.14 -6.80 -6.92
CA PHE A 223 -8.18 -6.51 -7.90
C PHE A 223 -9.29 -5.61 -7.36
N ASP A 224 -9.97 -4.92 -8.26
CA ASP A 224 -11.12 -4.05 -7.98
C ASP A 224 -12.48 -4.72 -8.27
N ASN A 225 -12.50 -5.92 -8.88
CA ASN A 225 -13.71 -6.64 -9.21
C ASN A 225 -13.76 -8.04 -8.56
N MET A 226 -14.95 -8.49 -8.24
CA MET A 226 -15.15 -9.71 -7.46
C MET A 226 -14.89 -10.98 -8.29
N LYS A 227 -15.21 -10.95 -9.58
CA LYS A 227 -14.97 -12.09 -10.48
C LYS A 227 -13.49 -12.44 -10.55
N ALA A 228 -12.61 -11.45 -10.77
CA ALA A 228 -11.16 -11.68 -10.80
C ALA A 228 -10.63 -12.19 -9.45
N ARG A 229 -11.15 -11.66 -8.32
CA ARG A 229 -10.80 -12.15 -6.97
C ARG A 229 -11.12 -13.62 -6.81
N LYS A 230 -12.33 -14.02 -7.20
CA LYS A 230 -12.80 -15.40 -7.11
C LYS A 230 -11.95 -16.34 -7.96
N ASP A 231 -11.73 -16.00 -9.22
CA ASP A 231 -10.92 -16.80 -10.15
C ASP A 231 -9.49 -16.97 -9.63
N PHE A 232 -8.90 -15.91 -9.04
CA PHE A 232 -7.56 -15.91 -8.48
C PHE A 232 -7.46 -16.75 -7.19
N TYR A 233 -8.44 -16.62 -6.30
CA TYR A 233 -8.53 -17.44 -5.10
C TYR A 233 -8.72 -18.94 -5.44
N GLU A 234 -9.60 -19.26 -6.38
CA GLU A 234 -9.83 -20.65 -6.80
C GLU A 234 -8.58 -21.26 -7.44
N SER A 235 -7.79 -20.45 -8.18
CA SER A 235 -6.48 -20.86 -8.71
C SER A 235 -5.51 -21.21 -7.58
N TRP A 236 -5.40 -20.34 -6.56
CA TRP A 236 -4.57 -20.60 -5.40
C TRP A 236 -5.02 -21.85 -4.64
N LYS A 237 -6.33 -21.95 -4.34
CA LYS A 237 -6.89 -23.08 -3.59
C LYS A 237 -6.63 -24.41 -4.30
N SER A 238 -6.81 -24.47 -5.62
CA SER A 238 -6.57 -25.67 -6.44
C SER A 238 -5.10 -26.09 -6.50
N ASN A 239 -4.16 -25.20 -6.14
CA ASN A 239 -2.73 -25.46 -6.12
C ASN A 239 -2.22 -26.04 -4.79
N ILE A 240 -3.05 -26.03 -3.74
CA ILE A 240 -2.65 -26.50 -2.41
C ILE A 240 -2.35 -27.98 -2.42
N ILE A 241 -1.13 -28.31 -1.99
CA ILE A 241 -0.71 -29.71 -1.75
C ILE A 241 -0.88 -30.00 -0.26
N PRO A 242 -1.72 -30.99 0.13
CA PRO A 242 -2.08 -31.20 1.53
C PRO A 242 -0.89 -31.40 2.48
N GLU A 243 0.16 -32.09 2.02
CA GLU A 243 1.34 -32.43 2.82
C GLU A 243 2.13 -31.21 3.28
N ASN A 244 2.05 -30.12 2.54
CA ASN A 244 2.75 -28.87 2.86
C ASN A 244 1.81 -27.65 2.76
N ALA A 245 0.54 -27.83 3.05
CA ALA A 245 -0.50 -26.81 2.98
C ALA A 245 -0.16 -25.56 3.84
N HIS A 246 0.58 -25.71 4.93
CA HIS A 246 1.03 -24.63 5.78
C HIS A 246 1.99 -23.63 5.08
N GLU A 247 2.58 -24.01 3.93
CA GLU A 247 3.45 -23.15 3.12
C GLU A 247 2.67 -22.27 2.12
N TYR A 248 1.35 -22.38 2.09
CA TYR A 248 0.50 -21.64 1.16
C TYR A 248 -0.14 -20.43 1.86
N LEU A 249 -0.02 -19.27 1.22
CA LEU A 249 -0.61 -18.01 1.70
C LEU A 249 -1.38 -17.33 0.56
N PHE A 250 -2.60 -16.95 0.85
CA PHE A 250 -3.41 -16.05 0.03
C PHE A 250 -3.73 -14.79 0.82
N ILE A 251 -3.50 -13.62 0.23
CA ILE A 251 -3.88 -12.35 0.83
C ILE A 251 -4.77 -11.60 -0.15
N ASP A 252 -5.96 -11.20 0.31
CA ASP A 252 -6.89 -10.34 -0.42
C ASP A 252 -6.97 -8.96 0.24
N GLY A 253 -6.50 -7.93 -0.47
CA GLY A 253 -6.60 -6.54 -0.06
C GLY A 253 -7.80 -5.84 -0.68
N ARG A 254 -8.54 -5.07 0.12
CA ARG A 254 -9.70 -4.26 -0.31
C ARG A 254 -9.58 -2.86 0.26
N LEU A 255 -9.80 -1.87 -0.57
CA LEU A 255 -9.65 -0.46 -0.22
C LEU A 255 -10.86 0.31 -0.74
N LEU A 256 -11.52 1.03 0.14
CA LEU A 256 -12.65 1.91 -0.18
C LEU A 256 -12.53 3.19 0.63
N ALA A 257 -12.40 4.32 -0.06
CA ALA A 257 -12.25 5.63 0.57
C ALA A 257 -11.14 5.65 1.65
N GLU A 258 -11.51 5.78 2.90
CA GLU A 258 -10.63 5.80 4.07
C GLU A 258 -10.78 4.55 4.96
N GLU A 259 -11.18 3.44 4.33
CA GLU A 259 -11.26 2.13 4.97
C GLU A 259 -10.52 1.07 4.16
N TYR A 260 -9.93 0.10 4.82
CA TYR A 260 -9.45 -1.09 4.15
C TYR A 260 -9.76 -2.37 4.91
N GLN A 261 -9.82 -3.45 4.15
CA GLN A 261 -9.92 -4.82 4.65
C GLN A 261 -8.77 -5.65 4.10
N ILE A 262 -8.23 -6.53 4.92
CA ILE A 262 -7.25 -7.53 4.50
C ILE A 262 -7.74 -8.88 4.99
N ILE A 263 -7.80 -9.85 4.08
CA ILE A 263 -8.10 -11.23 4.39
C ILE A 263 -6.84 -12.06 4.14
N CYS A 264 -6.37 -12.81 5.15
CA CYS A 264 -5.23 -13.71 5.04
C CYS A 264 -5.69 -15.15 5.25
N LEU A 265 -5.37 -16.01 4.29
CA LEU A 265 -5.70 -17.43 4.32
C LEU A 265 -4.43 -18.26 4.20
N THR A 266 -4.30 -19.28 5.03
CA THR A 266 -3.26 -20.31 4.87
C THR A 266 -3.87 -21.58 4.28
N GLY A 267 -3.05 -22.37 3.60
CA GLY A 267 -3.56 -23.55 2.90
C GLY A 267 -4.11 -24.65 3.83
N ASN A 268 -3.67 -24.68 5.08
CA ASN A 268 -4.13 -25.65 6.08
C ASN A 268 -5.37 -25.20 6.87
N ASP A 269 -5.81 -23.95 6.72
CA ASP A 269 -6.98 -23.43 7.44
C ASP A 269 -8.27 -23.53 6.61
N THR A 270 -8.82 -24.71 6.55
CA THR A 270 -10.06 -24.97 5.77
C THR A 270 -11.30 -24.28 6.34
N PHE A 271 -11.31 -23.97 7.65
CA PHE A 271 -12.40 -23.25 8.27
C PHE A 271 -12.48 -21.81 7.73
N TYR A 272 -11.40 -21.08 7.75
CA TYR A 272 -11.37 -19.70 7.23
C TYR A 272 -11.44 -19.62 5.71
N GLN A 273 -10.97 -20.64 4.99
CA GLN A 273 -11.24 -20.75 3.55
C GLN A 273 -12.76 -20.82 3.27
N SER A 274 -13.50 -21.64 4.03
CA SER A 274 -14.96 -21.72 3.91
C SER A 274 -15.67 -20.44 4.32
N GLU A 275 -15.17 -19.74 5.35
CA GLU A 275 -15.68 -18.43 5.77
C GLU A 275 -15.49 -17.39 4.67
N TYR A 276 -14.31 -17.38 4.02
CA TYR A 276 -14.01 -16.49 2.92
C TYR A 276 -14.92 -16.72 1.72
N GLU A 277 -15.13 -17.98 1.33
CA GLU A 277 -16.02 -18.35 0.23
C GLU A 277 -17.46 -17.92 0.47
N ARG A 278 -17.93 -18.03 1.71
CA ARG A 278 -19.32 -17.74 2.07
C ARG A 278 -19.60 -16.25 2.23
N ASN A 279 -18.66 -15.53 2.87
CA ASN A 279 -18.94 -14.20 3.39
C ASN A 279 -18.19 -13.09 2.63
N PHE A 280 -17.18 -13.43 1.83
CA PHE A 280 -16.31 -12.43 1.19
C PHE A 280 -16.27 -12.55 -0.34
N LEU A 281 -16.77 -13.66 -0.93
CA LEU A 281 -16.89 -13.84 -2.37
C LEU A 281 -18.37 -13.75 -2.78
N PHE A 282 -18.86 -12.53 -2.87
CA PHE A 282 -20.21 -12.21 -3.37
C PHE A 282 -20.18 -11.91 -4.89
N SER A 283 -21.33 -11.74 -5.53
CA SER A 283 -21.39 -11.34 -6.95
C SER A 283 -21.18 -9.83 -7.10
N ASP A 284 -20.62 -9.39 -8.23
CA ASP A 284 -20.47 -7.95 -8.53
C ASP A 284 -21.84 -7.23 -8.57
N GLU A 285 -22.95 -7.97 -8.81
CA GLU A 285 -24.32 -7.46 -8.78
C GLU A 285 -24.85 -7.16 -7.37
N GLU A 286 -24.23 -7.75 -6.33
CA GLU A 286 -24.56 -7.51 -4.92
C GLU A 286 -23.84 -6.29 -4.35
N VAL A 287 -22.91 -5.70 -5.12
CA VAL A 287 -22.23 -4.48 -4.72
C VAL A 287 -23.19 -3.30 -4.87
N ILE A 288 -23.55 -2.65 -3.77
CA ILE A 288 -24.24 -1.37 -3.84
C ILE A 288 -23.23 -0.37 -4.42
N GLU A 289 -23.47 0.09 -5.65
CA GLU A 289 -22.71 1.20 -6.22
C GLU A 289 -22.88 2.42 -5.29
N VAL A 290 -21.87 2.69 -4.51
CA VAL A 290 -21.79 3.94 -3.79
C VAL A 290 -21.26 4.96 -4.78
N ASP A 291 -22.07 5.96 -5.10
CA ASP A 291 -21.70 7.15 -5.88
C ASP A 291 -20.65 7.97 -5.10
N CYS A 292 -19.50 7.37 -4.85
CA CYS A 292 -18.42 8.01 -4.14
C CYS A 292 -17.43 8.55 -5.14
N THR A 293 -17.39 9.87 -5.29
CA THR A 293 -16.29 10.60 -5.92
C THR A 293 -14.95 10.28 -5.25
N MET A 294 -14.95 9.90 -3.94
CA MET A 294 -13.79 9.49 -3.17
C MET A 294 -13.70 7.95 -3.10
N LYS A 295 -13.15 7.34 -4.14
CA LYS A 295 -13.01 5.86 -4.20
C LYS A 295 -11.84 5.33 -3.36
N GLN A 296 -10.73 6.03 -3.35
CA GLN A 296 -9.50 5.62 -2.66
C GLN A 296 -8.65 6.86 -2.33
N THR A 297 -7.84 6.78 -1.29
CA THR A 297 -6.88 7.81 -0.93
C THR A 297 -5.45 7.26 -0.91
N SER A 298 -4.46 8.12 -1.19
CA SER A 298 -3.05 7.68 -1.28
C SER A 298 -2.50 7.14 0.04
N HIS A 299 -2.84 7.78 1.17
CA HIS A 299 -2.37 7.34 2.47
C HIS A 299 -2.94 5.97 2.85
N MET A 300 -4.21 5.70 2.54
CA MET A 300 -4.82 4.38 2.79
C MET A 300 -4.21 3.30 1.89
N ALA A 301 -3.92 3.64 0.63
CA ALA A 301 -3.22 2.74 -0.28
C ALA A 301 -1.80 2.38 0.22
N MET A 302 -1.07 3.36 0.78
CA MET A 302 0.23 3.11 1.43
C MET A 302 0.08 2.23 2.67
N MET A 303 -0.91 2.52 3.54
CA MET A 303 -1.14 1.78 4.77
C MET A 303 -1.47 0.32 4.49
N ILE A 304 -2.44 0.04 3.61
CA ILE A 304 -2.79 -1.34 3.27
C ILE A 304 -1.63 -2.08 2.60
N GLY A 305 -0.86 -1.41 1.74
CA GLY A 305 0.34 -1.99 1.11
C GLY A 305 1.39 -2.42 2.13
N ALA A 306 1.64 -1.58 3.14
CA ALA A 306 2.53 -1.88 4.25
C ALA A 306 2.00 -3.03 5.14
N GLU A 307 0.69 -3.02 5.45
CA GLU A 307 0.04 -4.07 6.25
C GLU A 307 0.08 -5.44 5.56
N ILE A 308 -0.24 -5.51 4.27
CA ILE A 308 -0.13 -6.75 3.48
C ILE A 308 1.30 -7.28 3.54
N THR A 309 2.29 -6.41 3.35
CA THR A 309 3.70 -6.79 3.42
C THR A 309 4.08 -7.28 4.82
N LYS A 310 3.57 -6.65 5.89
CA LYS A 310 3.76 -7.10 7.27
C LYS A 310 3.20 -8.52 7.48
N TYR A 311 2.00 -8.83 6.98
CA TYR A 311 1.43 -10.17 7.13
C TYR A 311 2.17 -11.22 6.31
N PHE A 312 2.65 -10.87 5.14
CA PHE A 312 3.56 -11.74 4.38
C PHE A 312 4.85 -12.03 5.18
N ILE A 313 5.47 -11.03 5.81
CA ILE A 313 6.64 -11.22 6.68
C ILE A 313 6.29 -12.09 7.89
N ASN A 314 5.13 -11.89 8.53
CA ASN A 314 4.68 -12.71 9.66
C ASN A 314 4.50 -14.18 9.25
N PHE A 315 3.92 -14.41 8.07
CA PHE A 315 3.82 -15.75 7.49
C PHE A 315 5.21 -16.38 7.28
N CYS A 316 6.15 -15.66 6.66
CA CYS A 316 7.52 -16.14 6.46
C CYS A 316 8.24 -16.43 7.79
N ASN A 317 8.01 -15.59 8.82
CA ASN A 317 8.53 -15.84 10.17
C ASN A 317 7.99 -17.14 10.75
N ASN A 318 6.71 -17.43 10.53
CA ASN A 318 6.09 -18.65 11.05
C ASN A 318 6.54 -19.92 10.31
N LEU A 319 7.08 -19.78 9.09
CA LEU A 319 7.75 -20.86 8.35
C LEU A 319 9.22 -21.04 8.73
N SER A 320 9.80 -20.08 9.45
CA SER A 320 11.17 -20.18 9.92
C SER A 320 11.26 -21.09 11.16
N VAL A 321 12.47 -21.42 11.58
CA VAL A 321 12.71 -22.12 12.86
C VAL A 321 12.61 -21.19 14.07
N SER A 322 12.00 -20.01 13.91
CA SER A 322 11.82 -19.05 14.98
C SER A 322 10.95 -19.62 16.09
N ASN A 323 11.40 -19.47 17.33
CA ASN A 323 10.64 -19.89 18.51
C ASN A 323 9.48 -18.93 18.85
N PHE A 324 9.33 -17.85 18.10
CA PHE A 324 8.34 -16.81 18.34
C PHE A 324 7.39 -16.66 17.14
N PRO A 325 6.31 -17.44 17.08
CA PRO A 325 5.33 -17.30 16.01
C PRO A 325 4.65 -15.93 16.08
N ARG A 326 4.48 -15.29 14.92
CA ARG A 326 3.79 -14.01 14.81
C ARG A 326 2.33 -14.22 14.46
N ARG A 327 1.49 -13.35 14.98
CA ARG A 327 0.06 -13.40 14.67
C ARG A 327 -0.19 -13.12 13.19
N LEU A 328 -0.99 -13.97 12.57
CA LEU A 328 -1.49 -13.80 11.20
C LEU A 328 -3.03 -13.82 11.31
N PRO A 329 -3.69 -12.66 11.30
CA PRO A 329 -5.14 -12.62 11.39
C PRO A 329 -5.78 -13.14 10.12
N PHE A 330 -6.94 -13.80 10.25
CA PHE A 330 -7.79 -14.12 9.11
C PHE A 330 -8.34 -12.84 8.46
N TYR A 331 -8.80 -11.90 9.26
CA TYR A 331 -9.44 -10.68 8.81
C TYR A 331 -8.93 -9.48 9.60
N VAL A 332 -8.68 -8.40 8.87
CA VAL A 332 -8.37 -7.08 9.41
C VAL A 332 -9.27 -6.07 8.76
N HIS A 333 -9.87 -5.19 9.55
CA HIS A 333 -10.57 -4.01 9.08
C HIS A 333 -9.99 -2.78 9.78
N HIS A 334 -9.63 -1.79 9.01
CA HIS A 334 -9.22 -0.49 9.51
C HIS A 334 -10.11 0.61 8.92
N ASN A 335 -10.64 1.44 9.80
CA ASN A 335 -11.37 2.65 9.44
C ASN A 335 -10.59 3.86 9.95
N ALA A 336 -10.08 4.68 9.03
CA ALA A 336 -9.23 5.83 9.37
C ALA A 336 -10.03 6.97 10.00
N LEU A 337 -11.29 7.17 9.60
CA LEU A 337 -12.16 8.21 10.17
C LEU A 337 -12.43 7.98 11.66
N MET A 338 -12.65 6.71 12.03
CA MET A 338 -12.91 6.30 13.41
C MET A 338 -11.64 5.93 14.16
N ASN A 339 -10.49 5.85 13.46
CA ASN A 339 -9.22 5.36 13.98
C ASN A 339 -9.34 3.99 14.70
N THR A 340 -10.10 3.09 14.09
CA THR A 340 -10.37 1.75 14.64
C THR A 340 -9.68 0.67 13.84
N TYR A 341 -9.25 -0.39 14.56
CA TYR A 341 -8.75 -1.64 14.00
C TYR A 341 -9.55 -2.80 14.58
N GLU A 342 -10.07 -3.63 13.68
CA GLU A 342 -10.73 -4.88 14.04
C GLU A 342 -9.93 -6.07 13.50
N PHE A 343 -9.78 -7.11 14.31
CA PHE A 343 -9.04 -8.32 13.96
C PHE A 343 -9.86 -9.56 14.26
N LYS A 344 -9.84 -10.54 13.33
CA LYS A 344 -10.34 -11.88 13.55
C LYS A 344 -9.21 -12.89 13.32
N TYR A 345 -8.94 -13.72 14.35
CA TYR A 345 -7.87 -14.73 14.34
C TYR A 345 -8.47 -16.12 14.33
#